data_edfae6389ca408bf82d6f913156e285e
#
_entry.id   edfae6389ca408bf82d6f913156e285e
#
_cell.length_a   1.000
_cell.length_b   1.000
_cell.length_c   1.000
_cell.angle_alpha   90.00
_cell.angle_beta   90.00
_cell.angle_gamma   90.00
#
_symmetry.space_group_name_H-M   'P 1'
#
loop_
_entity.id
_entity.type
_entity.pdbx_description
1 polymer ?
#
loop_
_entity_poly.entity_id
_entity_poly.type
_entity_poly.pdbx_seq_one_letter_code
_entity_poly.pdbx_strand_id
1 'polypeptide(L)'
;MKFEQSHIGICVSDLERSLTFYRDGLGFEDGPTFEIDYPIAEMSGDVSLISKFLHSGDLRIELLSFKAPSPFGKPSASRNQLGLTHLSFSVDDLDAAADRLVRFGGTIIAGTRSTPENAIHIIFLADPDGTRIELMKHAAGVKWPWYS
;
A
#
# COMPACT_ATOMS: atom_id res chain seq x y z
N MET A 1 -21.65 17.49 -10.51
CA MET A 1 -20.17 17.36 -10.50
C MET A 1 -19.85 15.89 -10.20
N LYS A 2 -18.95 15.25 -10.97
CA LYS A 2 -18.52 13.86 -10.78
C LYS A 2 -17.05 13.86 -10.34
N PHE A 3 -16.72 13.10 -9.30
CA PHE A 3 -15.35 12.86 -8.89
C PHE A 3 -14.93 11.46 -9.38
N GLU A 4 -13.77 11.38 -9.98
CA GLU A 4 -13.15 10.11 -10.39
C GLU A 4 -11.86 9.91 -9.60
N GLN A 5 -11.69 8.71 -9.06
CA GLN A 5 -10.46 8.40 -8.31
C GLN A 5 -9.27 8.43 -9.26
N SER A 6 -8.25 9.20 -8.91
CA SER A 6 -6.98 9.26 -9.64
C SER A 6 -5.99 8.23 -9.09
N HIS A 7 -5.49 8.44 -7.88
CA HIS A 7 -4.49 7.59 -7.22
C HIS A 7 -4.51 7.76 -5.70
N ILE A 8 -3.75 6.92 -5.01
CA ILE A 8 -3.44 7.03 -3.59
C ILE A 8 -1.94 7.32 -3.47
N GLY A 9 -1.57 8.43 -2.84
CA GLY A 9 -0.17 8.78 -2.59
C GLY A 9 0.37 8.07 -1.35
N ILE A 10 1.58 7.50 -1.46
CA ILE A 10 2.30 6.84 -0.36
C ILE A 10 3.73 7.41 -0.35
N CYS A 11 4.07 8.13 0.71
CA CYS A 11 5.44 8.60 0.91
C CYS A 11 6.31 7.43 1.41
N VAL A 12 7.44 7.20 0.74
CA VAL A 12 8.33 6.07 1.00
C VAL A 12 9.75 6.53 1.31
N SER A 13 10.44 5.82 2.20
CA SER A 13 11.80 6.17 2.60
C SER A 13 12.86 5.68 1.61
N ASP A 14 12.55 4.62 0.85
CA ASP A 14 13.43 4.00 -0.14
C ASP A 14 12.60 3.46 -1.31
N LEU A 15 12.75 4.08 -2.48
CA LEU A 15 11.95 3.74 -3.66
C LEU A 15 12.17 2.31 -4.14
N GLU A 16 13.43 1.85 -4.23
CA GLU A 16 13.73 0.51 -4.74
C GLU A 16 13.20 -0.58 -3.81
N ARG A 17 13.31 -0.37 -2.50
CA ARG A 17 12.74 -1.27 -1.50
C ARG A 17 11.21 -1.32 -1.60
N SER A 18 10.57 -0.18 -1.82
CA SER A 18 9.11 -0.10 -2.00
C SER A 18 8.67 -0.71 -3.34
N LEU A 19 9.43 -0.51 -4.43
CA LEU A 19 9.18 -1.17 -5.71
C LEU A 19 9.26 -2.70 -5.61
N THR A 20 10.25 -3.21 -4.90
CA THR A 20 10.37 -4.64 -4.60
C THR A 20 9.10 -5.17 -3.90
N PHE A 21 8.55 -4.42 -2.96
CA PHE A 21 7.33 -4.81 -2.25
C PHE A 21 6.06 -4.68 -3.11
N TYR A 22 5.82 -3.49 -3.66
CA TYR A 22 4.56 -3.21 -4.38
C TYR A 22 4.52 -3.81 -5.77
N ARG A 23 5.60 -3.67 -6.56
CA ARG A 23 5.66 -4.22 -7.91
C ARG A 23 5.90 -5.73 -7.90
N ASP A 24 7.00 -6.17 -7.28
CA ASP A 24 7.43 -7.56 -7.37
C ASP A 24 6.69 -8.47 -6.38
N GLY A 25 6.34 -7.95 -5.20
CA GLY A 25 5.59 -8.64 -4.14
C GLY A 25 4.09 -8.67 -4.40
N LEU A 26 3.44 -7.52 -4.44
CA LEU A 26 1.99 -7.38 -4.65
C LEU A 26 1.55 -7.55 -6.11
N GLY A 27 2.49 -7.45 -7.08
CA GLY A 27 2.19 -7.65 -8.49
C GLY A 27 1.62 -6.40 -9.18
N PHE A 28 1.91 -5.21 -8.68
CA PHE A 28 1.59 -3.98 -9.39
C PHE A 28 2.44 -3.87 -10.66
N GLU A 29 1.87 -3.27 -11.68
CA GLU A 29 2.52 -2.96 -12.94
C GLU A 29 3.09 -1.54 -12.92
N ASP A 30 4.17 -1.33 -13.68
CA ASP A 30 4.84 -0.04 -13.79
C ASP A 30 3.97 0.98 -14.54
N GLY A 31 3.79 2.14 -13.92
CA GLY A 31 3.26 3.35 -14.50
C GLY A 31 4.36 4.40 -14.74
N PRO A 32 3.98 5.64 -15.06
CA PRO A 32 4.92 6.72 -15.31
C PRO A 32 5.78 7.07 -14.08
N THR A 33 6.95 7.64 -14.37
CA THR A 33 7.87 8.18 -13.35
C THR A 33 8.11 9.65 -13.67
N PHE A 34 8.06 10.50 -12.63
CA PHE A 34 8.35 11.92 -12.74
C PHE A 34 9.45 12.29 -11.76
N GLU A 35 10.43 13.04 -12.24
CA GLU A 35 11.44 13.69 -11.39
C GLU A 35 11.02 15.15 -11.17
N ILE A 36 10.94 15.55 -9.91
CA ILE A 36 10.47 16.87 -9.50
C ILE A 36 11.58 17.55 -8.72
N ASP A 37 12.17 18.57 -9.34
CA ASP A 37 13.24 19.40 -8.79
C ASP A 37 12.85 20.90 -8.88
N TYR A 38 11.61 21.20 -8.43
CA TYR A 38 11.06 22.57 -8.40
C TYR A 38 10.16 22.76 -7.18
N PRO A 39 9.90 24.02 -6.75
CA PRO A 39 9.06 24.29 -5.58
C PRO A 39 7.67 23.71 -5.71
N ILE A 40 7.19 23.04 -4.64
CA ILE A 40 5.81 22.56 -4.50
C ILE A 40 5.06 23.49 -3.54
N ALA A 41 3.83 23.82 -3.86
CA ALA A 41 3.05 24.87 -3.19
C ALA A 41 2.94 24.75 -1.66
N GLU A 42 2.88 23.55 -1.11
CA GLU A 42 2.75 23.29 0.33
C GLU A 42 4.07 23.06 1.07
N MET A 43 5.19 23.07 0.33
CA MET A 43 6.51 22.77 0.88
C MET A 43 7.42 23.99 0.83
N SER A 44 8.24 24.18 1.86
CA SER A 44 9.24 25.24 1.92
C SER A 44 10.63 24.70 1.61
N GLY A 45 11.46 25.53 0.94
CA GLY A 45 12.82 25.21 0.56
C GLY A 45 12.92 24.43 -0.76
N ASP A 46 14.09 23.90 -1.02
CA ASP A 46 14.37 23.13 -2.21
C ASP A 46 13.68 21.75 -2.11
N VAL A 47 12.91 21.42 -3.13
CA VAL A 47 12.21 20.11 -3.22
C VAL A 47 12.85 19.29 -4.31
N SER A 48 13.20 18.07 -3.97
CA SER A 48 13.65 17.04 -4.93
C SER A 48 13.02 15.71 -4.57
N LEU A 49 12.22 15.15 -5.47
CA LEU A 49 11.56 13.86 -5.27
C LEU A 49 11.38 13.10 -6.58
N ILE A 50 11.23 11.80 -6.46
CA ILE A 50 10.75 10.92 -7.53
C ILE A 50 9.31 10.54 -7.20
N SER A 51 8.40 10.81 -8.13
CA SER A 51 7.01 10.34 -8.11
C SER A 51 6.90 9.16 -9.06
N LYS A 52 6.70 7.97 -8.52
CA LYS A 52 6.56 6.72 -9.29
C LYS A 52 5.15 6.18 -9.16
N PHE A 53 4.46 6.09 -10.29
CA PHE A 53 3.14 5.48 -10.35
C PHE A 53 3.24 3.97 -10.59
N LEU A 54 2.36 3.24 -9.91
CA LEU A 54 2.10 1.82 -10.11
C LEU A 54 0.60 1.59 -10.22
N HIS A 55 0.16 0.53 -10.89
CA HIS A 55 -1.26 0.20 -10.99
C HIS A 55 -1.51 -1.31 -10.87
N SER A 56 -2.71 -1.67 -10.39
CA SER A 56 -3.23 -3.03 -10.37
C SER A 56 -4.73 -2.96 -10.61
N GLY A 57 -5.17 -3.37 -11.80
CA GLY A 57 -6.53 -3.10 -12.25
C GLY A 57 -6.83 -1.59 -12.25
N ASP A 58 -7.91 -1.19 -11.59
CA ASP A 58 -8.29 0.22 -11.43
C ASP A 58 -7.58 0.95 -10.28
N LEU A 59 -6.91 0.21 -9.40
CA LEU A 59 -6.16 0.80 -8.30
C LEU A 59 -4.84 1.39 -8.82
N ARG A 60 -4.62 2.68 -8.54
CA ARG A 60 -3.37 3.39 -8.82
C ARG A 60 -2.78 3.89 -7.52
N ILE A 61 -1.49 3.66 -7.36
CA ILE A 61 -0.71 4.25 -6.25
C ILE A 61 0.41 5.10 -6.82
N GLU A 62 0.76 6.15 -6.09
CA GLU A 62 1.91 7.01 -6.36
C GLU A 62 2.90 6.85 -5.21
N LEU A 63 4.08 6.31 -5.47
CA LEU A 63 5.17 6.25 -4.50
C LEU A 63 5.95 7.55 -4.58
N LEU A 64 5.94 8.31 -3.48
CA LEU A 64 6.63 9.59 -3.35
C LEU A 64 7.93 9.37 -2.58
N SER A 65 9.06 9.43 -3.29
CA SER A 65 10.40 9.25 -2.72
C SER A 65 11.13 10.59 -2.68
N PHE A 66 11.13 11.23 -1.51
CA PHE A 66 11.78 12.54 -1.31
C PHE A 66 13.28 12.39 -1.07
N LYS A 67 14.07 13.14 -1.82
CA LYS A 67 15.51 13.37 -1.56
C LYS A 67 15.68 14.60 -0.67
N ALA A 68 14.87 15.65 -0.91
CA ALA A 68 14.85 16.88 -0.14
C ALA A 68 13.42 17.49 -0.14
N PRO A 69 12.88 17.92 1.01
CA PRO A 69 13.35 17.56 2.35
C PRO A 69 13.16 16.06 2.62
N SER A 70 13.93 15.48 3.54
CA SER A 70 13.81 14.06 3.87
C SER A 70 12.41 13.69 4.37
N PRO A 71 11.90 12.49 4.05
CA PRO A 71 10.64 12.02 4.59
C PRO A 71 10.72 11.89 6.12
N PHE A 72 9.60 12.02 6.80
CA PHE A 72 9.52 11.93 8.26
C PHE A 72 8.21 11.29 8.72
N GLY A 73 8.15 10.92 9.99
CA GLY A 73 6.96 10.34 10.60
C GLY A 73 6.89 8.82 10.46
N LYS A 74 5.72 8.28 10.73
CA LYS A 74 5.41 6.85 10.61
C LYS A 74 3.97 6.68 10.16
N PRO A 75 3.67 5.64 9.36
CA PRO A 75 2.30 5.26 9.05
C PRO A 75 1.48 4.92 10.30
N SER A 76 0.17 4.89 10.15
CA SER A 76 -0.75 4.51 11.22
C SER A 76 -0.41 3.13 11.78
N ALA A 77 -0.19 3.04 13.09
CA ALA A 77 0.10 1.78 13.80
C ALA A 77 -1.17 1.10 14.33
N SER A 78 -2.31 1.78 14.32
CA SER A 78 -3.57 1.30 14.91
C SER A 78 -4.74 1.49 13.96
N ARG A 79 -5.70 0.54 13.99
CA ARG A 79 -6.91 0.61 13.15
C ARG A 79 -7.82 1.80 13.46
N ASN A 80 -7.79 2.29 14.68
CA ASN A 80 -8.62 3.41 15.13
C ASN A 80 -7.89 4.76 15.14
N GLN A 81 -6.71 4.83 14.54
CA GLN A 81 -6.03 6.09 14.31
C GLN A 81 -6.67 6.79 13.10
N LEU A 82 -6.98 8.09 13.24
CA LEU A 82 -7.59 8.87 12.16
C LEU A 82 -6.68 8.92 10.92
N GLY A 83 -7.31 8.87 9.74
CA GLY A 83 -6.64 8.92 8.44
C GLY A 83 -6.75 7.59 7.68
N LEU A 84 -5.95 7.45 6.63
CA LEU A 84 -5.86 6.19 5.89
C LEU A 84 -5.21 5.13 6.78
N THR A 85 -5.89 4.01 7.00
CA THR A 85 -5.42 2.96 7.90
C THR A 85 -4.67 1.85 7.19
N HIS A 86 -5.12 1.43 6.01
CA HIS A 86 -4.52 0.32 5.26
C HIS A 86 -4.98 0.29 3.80
N LEU A 87 -4.24 -0.44 2.97
CA LEU A 87 -4.69 -0.98 1.70
C LEU A 87 -5.13 -2.42 1.91
N SER A 88 -6.21 -2.84 1.24
CA SER A 88 -6.74 -4.20 1.37
C SER A 88 -6.76 -4.93 0.03
N PHE A 89 -6.38 -6.22 0.05
CA PHE A 89 -6.32 -7.07 -1.13
C PHE A 89 -6.99 -8.41 -0.85
N SER A 90 -7.87 -8.83 -1.76
CA SER A 90 -8.43 -10.18 -1.74
C SER A 90 -7.46 -11.18 -2.36
N VAL A 91 -7.31 -12.34 -1.71
CA VAL A 91 -6.41 -13.42 -2.14
C VAL A 91 -7.09 -14.78 -2.04
N ASP A 92 -6.67 -15.70 -2.87
CA ASP A 92 -7.20 -17.09 -2.85
C ASP A 92 -6.54 -17.94 -1.75
N ASP A 93 -5.28 -17.65 -1.43
CA ASP A 93 -4.51 -18.33 -0.39
C ASP A 93 -3.82 -17.31 0.50
N LEU A 94 -4.33 -17.19 1.74
CA LEU A 94 -3.88 -16.17 2.69
C LEU A 94 -2.44 -16.40 3.15
N ASP A 95 -2.06 -17.66 3.41
CA ASP A 95 -0.73 -18.00 3.90
C ASP A 95 0.32 -17.84 2.79
N ALA A 96 0.04 -18.36 1.61
CA ALA A 96 0.94 -18.21 0.47
C ALA A 96 1.15 -16.73 0.08
N ALA A 97 0.08 -15.92 0.14
CA ALA A 97 0.17 -14.49 -0.13
C ALA A 97 0.99 -13.76 0.95
N ALA A 98 0.76 -14.06 2.24
CA ALA A 98 1.53 -13.47 3.33
C ALA A 98 3.02 -13.84 3.24
N ASP A 99 3.34 -15.12 3.01
CA ASP A 99 4.71 -15.60 2.84
C ASP A 99 5.40 -14.95 1.64
N ARG A 100 4.66 -14.73 0.54
CA ARG A 100 5.15 -14.00 -0.61
C ARG A 100 5.55 -12.58 -0.22
N LEU A 101 4.66 -11.82 0.42
CA LEU A 101 4.96 -10.43 0.80
C LEU A 101 6.13 -10.32 1.78
N VAL A 102 6.29 -11.29 2.69
CA VAL A 102 7.46 -11.34 3.59
C VAL A 102 8.76 -11.50 2.79
N ARG A 103 8.78 -12.38 1.77
CA ARG A 103 9.96 -12.53 0.89
C ARG A 103 10.32 -11.25 0.14
N PHE A 104 9.34 -10.39 -0.12
CA PHE A 104 9.53 -9.10 -0.80
C PHE A 104 9.61 -7.89 0.15
N GLY A 105 9.97 -8.12 1.41
CA GLY A 105 10.30 -7.06 2.39
C GLY A 105 9.16 -6.65 3.31
N GLY A 106 8.00 -7.30 3.24
CA GLY A 106 6.90 -7.09 4.19
C GLY A 106 7.15 -7.75 5.54
N THR A 107 6.42 -7.31 6.55
CA THR A 107 6.46 -7.87 7.90
C THR A 107 5.06 -8.21 8.39
N ILE A 108 4.83 -9.43 8.84
CA ILE A 108 3.54 -9.81 9.45
C ILE A 108 3.36 -9.03 10.76
N ILE A 109 2.21 -8.36 10.91
CA ILE A 109 1.84 -7.71 12.16
C ILE A 109 1.27 -8.77 13.10
N ALA A 110 2.00 -9.08 14.17
CA ALA A 110 1.64 -10.11 15.12
C ALA A 110 0.25 -9.87 15.74
N GLY A 111 -0.52 -10.96 15.94
CA GLY A 111 -1.82 -10.92 16.57
C GLY A 111 -2.97 -10.37 15.70
N THR A 112 -2.74 -10.14 14.40
CA THR A 112 -3.76 -9.57 13.50
C THR A 112 -4.56 -10.61 12.73
N ARG A 113 -4.13 -11.89 12.73
CA ARG A 113 -4.89 -12.96 12.09
C ARG A 113 -6.23 -13.13 12.78
N SER A 114 -7.31 -13.07 12.02
CA SER A 114 -8.68 -13.17 12.53
C SER A 114 -9.62 -13.76 11.49
N THR A 115 -10.75 -14.29 11.98
CA THR A 115 -11.82 -14.84 11.14
C THR A 115 -13.16 -14.28 11.60
N PRO A 116 -13.46 -13.00 11.30
CA PRO A 116 -14.73 -12.38 11.67
C PRO A 116 -15.91 -13.18 11.12
N GLU A 117 -16.87 -13.50 11.99
CA GLU A 117 -18.13 -14.18 11.62
C GLU A 117 -17.96 -15.49 10.81
N ASN A 118 -16.77 -16.09 10.84
CA ASN A 118 -16.39 -17.25 10.02
C ASN A 118 -16.57 -17.07 8.49
N ALA A 119 -16.69 -15.81 8.04
CA ALA A 119 -16.97 -15.47 6.66
C ALA A 119 -15.72 -15.01 5.89
N ILE A 120 -14.73 -14.47 6.61
CA ILE A 120 -13.53 -13.87 6.03
C ILE A 120 -12.33 -14.28 6.89
N HIS A 121 -11.24 -14.65 6.26
CA HIS A 121 -9.95 -14.81 6.92
C HIS A 121 -9.10 -13.57 6.61
N ILE A 122 -8.55 -12.97 7.64
CA ILE A 122 -7.79 -11.71 7.53
C ILE A 122 -6.42 -11.85 8.18
N ILE A 123 -5.41 -11.22 7.60
CA ILE A 123 -4.11 -10.96 8.22
C ILE A 123 -3.62 -9.57 7.80
N PHE A 124 -2.93 -8.88 8.70
CA PHE A 124 -2.25 -7.64 8.38
C PHE A 124 -0.74 -7.82 8.32
N LEU A 125 -0.16 -7.21 7.30
CA LEU A 125 1.27 -7.01 7.16
C LEU A 125 1.58 -5.51 7.15
N ALA A 126 2.84 -5.18 7.33
CA ALA A 126 3.39 -3.86 7.07
C ALA A 126 4.25 -3.93 5.81
N ASP A 127 4.19 -2.89 4.97
CA ASP A 127 5.19 -2.66 3.92
C ASP A 127 6.56 -2.31 4.55
N PRO A 128 7.63 -2.10 3.77
CA PRO A 128 8.95 -1.78 4.33
C PRO A 128 9.01 -0.53 5.21
N ASP A 129 8.09 0.42 5.08
CA ASP A 129 8.02 1.65 5.87
C ASP A 129 6.98 1.60 6.99
N GLY A 130 6.19 0.53 7.07
CA GLY A 130 5.17 0.34 8.08
C GLY A 130 3.73 0.61 7.61
N THR A 131 3.50 0.94 6.33
CA THR A 131 2.15 1.06 5.77
C THR A 131 1.43 -0.26 5.89
N ARG A 132 0.23 -0.25 6.47
CA ARG A 132 -0.53 -1.48 6.73
C ARG A 132 -1.15 -2.01 5.45
N ILE A 133 -0.99 -3.32 5.25
CA ILE A 133 -1.59 -4.09 4.15
C ILE A 133 -2.48 -5.15 4.75
N GLU A 134 -3.75 -5.14 4.42
CA GLU A 134 -4.68 -6.19 4.78
C GLU A 134 -4.79 -7.20 3.64
N LEU A 135 -4.60 -8.47 3.97
CA LEU A 135 -4.93 -9.57 3.07
C LEU A 135 -6.22 -10.22 3.56
N MET A 136 -7.17 -10.42 2.66
CA MET A 136 -8.47 -11.02 2.92
C MET A 136 -8.69 -12.22 2.03
N LYS A 137 -9.16 -13.33 2.62
CA LYS A 137 -9.67 -14.49 1.91
C LYS A 137 -11.11 -14.71 2.31
N HIS A 138 -12.02 -14.72 1.33
CA HIS A 138 -13.43 -15.01 1.59
C HIS A 138 -13.64 -16.52 1.79
N ALA A 139 -14.52 -16.86 2.72
CA ALA A 139 -14.99 -18.25 2.87
C ALA A 139 -15.73 -18.69 1.60
N ALA A 140 -15.70 -19.98 1.30
CA ALA A 140 -16.36 -20.51 0.11
C ALA A 140 -17.86 -20.15 0.10
N GLY A 141 -18.33 -19.62 -1.01
CA GLY A 141 -19.73 -19.21 -1.19
C GLY A 141 -20.09 -17.81 -0.67
N VAL A 142 -19.19 -17.13 0.00
CA VAL A 142 -19.41 -15.73 0.42
C VAL A 142 -19.02 -14.80 -0.74
N LYS A 143 -20.00 -14.04 -1.23
CA LYS A 143 -19.78 -13.00 -2.25
C LYS A 143 -20.05 -11.64 -1.65
N TRP A 144 -19.11 -10.73 -1.83
CA TRP A 144 -19.34 -9.31 -1.55
C TRP A 144 -20.06 -8.64 -2.71
N PRO A 145 -20.98 -7.71 -2.46
CA PRO A 145 -21.81 -7.11 -3.51
C PRO A 145 -21.03 -6.39 -4.63
N TRP A 146 -19.80 -5.98 -4.37
CA TRP A 146 -18.94 -5.25 -5.30
C TRP A 146 -17.82 -6.09 -5.96
N TYR A 147 -17.74 -7.38 -5.63
CA TYR A 147 -16.91 -8.32 -6.36
C TYR A 147 -17.79 -9.15 -7.30
N SER A 148 -17.69 -8.91 -8.59
CA SER A 148 -18.36 -9.69 -9.64
C SER A 148 -17.49 -10.87 -10.08
#